data_7da6a0046482d526461e6b644f8f1ebe
#
_entry.id   7da6a0046482d526461e6b644f8f1ebe
#
_cell.length_a   1.000
_cell.length_b   1.000
_cell.length_c   1.000
_cell.angle_alpha   90.00
_cell.angle_beta   90.00
_cell.angle_gamma   90.00
#
_symmetry.space_group_name_H-M   'P 1'
#
loop_
_entity.id
_entity.type
_entity.pdbx_description
1 polymer ?
#
loop_
_entity_poly.entity_id
_entity_poly.type
_entity_poly.pdbx_seq_one_letter_code
_entity_poly.pdbx_strand_id
1 'polypeptide(L)'
;MNSAEKAMQSFLESLGLDLEQEHMEKTPQRVATLFAELFSGRNQRTQDVWGEVFPTDYQGLVAVEKIPFYSMCEHHLMPFFGTVDVIYQPHEGRVAGLSKVSDLVNVLARRPQLQE
;
A
#
# COMPACT_ATOMS: atom_id res chain seq x y z
N MET A 1 1.44 25.41 3.77
CA MET A 1 1.00 24.44 2.71
C MET A 1 2.24 23.85 2.05
N ASN A 2 2.37 22.52 2.07
CA ASN A 2 3.51 21.86 1.42
C ASN A 2 3.33 21.79 -0.09
N SER A 3 4.36 21.33 -0.80
CA SER A 3 4.35 21.31 -2.27
C SER A 3 3.29 20.39 -2.86
N ALA A 4 3.01 19.25 -2.20
CA ALA A 4 1.98 18.33 -2.67
C ALA A 4 0.58 18.94 -2.54
N GLU A 5 0.32 19.64 -1.44
CA GLU A 5 -0.95 20.33 -1.26
C GLU A 5 -1.16 21.43 -2.32
N LYS A 6 -0.12 22.21 -2.57
CA LYS A 6 -0.16 23.28 -3.59
C LYS A 6 -0.39 22.70 -4.98
N ALA A 7 0.28 21.61 -5.31
CA ALA A 7 0.12 20.94 -6.59
C ALA A 7 -1.32 20.39 -6.75
N MET A 8 -1.87 19.80 -5.70
CA MET A 8 -3.23 19.29 -5.75
C MET A 8 -4.26 20.41 -5.89
N GLN A 9 -4.05 21.51 -5.17
CA GLN A 9 -4.92 22.68 -5.33
C GLN A 9 -4.92 23.18 -6.77
N SER A 10 -3.73 23.34 -7.34
CA SER A 10 -3.57 23.79 -8.74
C SER A 10 -4.24 22.82 -9.71
N PHE A 11 -4.09 21.53 -9.48
CA PHE A 11 -4.71 20.49 -10.31
C PHE A 11 -6.23 20.63 -10.31
N LEU A 12 -6.84 20.71 -9.14
CA LEU A 12 -8.29 20.83 -9.01
C LEU A 12 -8.82 22.13 -9.62
N GLU A 13 -8.12 23.24 -9.39
CA GLU A 13 -8.50 24.52 -9.98
C GLU A 13 -8.38 24.50 -11.50
N SER A 14 -7.39 23.81 -12.05
CA SER A 14 -7.20 23.68 -13.49
C SER A 14 -8.35 22.88 -14.14
N LEU A 15 -9.05 22.06 -13.37
CA LEU A 15 -10.23 21.34 -13.84
C LEU A 15 -11.52 22.18 -13.76
N GLY A 16 -11.39 23.44 -13.34
CA GLY A 16 -12.53 24.35 -13.25
C GLY A 16 -13.27 24.34 -11.93
N LEU A 17 -12.71 23.69 -10.90
CA LEU A 17 -13.34 23.65 -9.60
C LEU A 17 -13.02 24.91 -8.80
N ASP A 18 -14.06 25.53 -8.24
CA ASP A 18 -13.92 26.58 -7.25
C ASP A 18 -13.99 25.91 -5.87
N LEU A 19 -12.85 25.79 -5.21
CA LEU A 19 -12.75 24.99 -3.98
C LEU A 19 -13.59 25.56 -2.83
N GLU A 20 -13.74 26.88 -2.79
CA GLU A 20 -14.57 27.49 -1.76
C GLU A 20 -16.06 27.19 -2.01
N GLN A 21 -16.52 27.38 -3.25
CA GLN A 21 -17.90 27.13 -3.63
C GLN A 21 -18.31 25.67 -3.49
N GLU A 22 -17.35 24.76 -3.77
CA GLU A 22 -17.59 23.31 -3.69
C GLU A 22 -17.36 22.74 -2.30
N HIS A 23 -17.03 23.59 -1.33
CA HIS A 23 -16.71 23.16 0.04
C HIS A 23 -15.52 22.20 0.11
N MET A 24 -14.51 22.45 -0.73
CA MET A 24 -13.34 21.61 -0.89
C MET A 24 -12.04 22.30 -0.45
N GLU A 25 -12.14 23.31 0.43
CA GLU A 25 -10.95 24.08 0.83
C GLU A 25 -9.89 23.23 1.49
N LYS A 26 -10.30 22.16 2.19
CA LYS A 26 -9.36 21.25 2.87
C LYS A 26 -9.02 20.03 2.03
N THR A 27 -9.60 19.89 0.86
CA THR A 27 -9.38 18.71 0.01
C THR A 27 -7.91 18.58 -0.42
N PRO A 28 -7.20 19.64 -0.86
CA PRO A 28 -5.80 19.49 -1.22
C PRO A 28 -4.94 18.90 -0.11
N GLN A 29 -5.12 19.36 1.13
CA GLN A 29 -4.40 18.85 2.27
C GLN A 29 -4.75 17.38 2.55
N ARG A 30 -6.04 17.05 2.52
CA ARG A 30 -6.52 15.69 2.77
C ARG A 30 -6.01 14.71 1.72
N VAL A 31 -6.04 15.10 0.45
CA VAL A 31 -5.55 14.27 -0.65
C VAL A 31 -4.04 14.08 -0.55
N ALA A 32 -3.29 15.16 -0.28
CA ALA A 32 -1.84 15.07 -0.14
C ALA A 32 -1.45 14.11 1.00
N THR A 33 -2.13 14.19 2.14
CA THR A 33 -1.90 13.30 3.27
C THR A 33 -2.23 11.85 2.91
N LEU A 34 -3.36 11.64 2.25
CA LEU A 34 -3.80 10.31 1.84
C LEU A 34 -2.78 9.66 0.87
N PHE A 35 -2.35 10.40 -0.15
CA PHE A 35 -1.42 9.85 -1.14
C PHE A 35 -0.03 9.61 -0.56
N ALA A 36 0.40 10.41 0.41
CA ALA A 36 1.65 10.13 1.13
C ALA A 36 1.58 8.77 1.82
N GLU A 37 0.43 8.43 2.41
CA GLU A 37 0.23 7.12 3.01
C GLU A 37 0.12 6.01 1.97
N LEU A 38 -0.66 6.24 0.90
CA LEU A 38 -0.87 5.24 -0.15
C LEU A 38 0.43 4.84 -0.86
N PHE A 39 1.43 5.71 -0.87
CA PHE A 39 2.72 5.45 -1.49
C PHE A 39 3.85 5.26 -0.47
N SER A 40 3.51 5.07 0.80
CA SER A 40 4.50 4.95 1.88
C SER A 40 5.38 3.71 1.77
N GLY A 41 4.93 2.66 1.10
CA GLY A 41 5.71 1.45 0.90
C GLY A 41 6.79 1.56 -0.17
N ARG A 42 6.78 2.65 -0.96
CA ARG A 42 7.71 2.82 -2.08
C ARG A 42 9.17 2.86 -1.65
N ASN A 43 9.44 3.39 -0.47
CA ASN A 43 10.79 3.54 0.06
C ASN A 43 11.15 2.44 1.06
N GLN A 44 10.26 1.47 1.30
CA GLN A 44 10.53 0.35 2.20
C GLN A 44 11.02 -0.84 1.41
N ARG A 45 12.07 -1.48 1.92
CA ARG A 45 12.62 -2.68 1.32
C ARG A 45 11.92 -3.91 1.90
N THR A 46 11.59 -4.86 1.04
CA THR A 46 10.91 -6.09 1.49
C THR A 46 11.75 -6.88 2.49
N GLN A 47 13.08 -6.84 2.36
CA GLN A 47 13.98 -7.50 3.29
C GLN A 47 13.82 -6.98 4.72
N ASP A 48 13.53 -5.69 4.88
CA ASP A 48 13.38 -5.08 6.20
C ASP A 48 12.02 -5.39 6.85
N VAL A 49 11.06 -5.84 6.05
CA VAL A 49 9.72 -6.19 6.54
C VAL A 49 9.70 -7.55 7.21
N TRP A 50 10.47 -8.52 6.68
CA TRP A 50 10.45 -9.90 7.16
C TRP A 50 10.80 -10.04 8.63
N GLY A 51 11.75 -9.24 9.14
CA GLY A 51 12.21 -9.35 10.53
C GLY A 51 12.74 -10.73 10.85
N GLU A 52 12.36 -11.24 12.00
CA GLU A 52 12.81 -12.56 12.44
C GLU A 52 12.06 -13.68 11.75
N VAL A 53 12.78 -14.75 11.45
CA VAL A 53 12.21 -16.02 11.03
C VAL A 53 12.42 -17.02 12.15
N PHE A 54 11.56 -18.03 12.21
CA PHE A 54 11.53 -18.98 13.32
C PHE A 54 11.88 -20.38 12.85
N PRO A 55 12.57 -21.18 13.69
CA PRO A 55 12.84 -22.57 13.34
C PRO A 55 11.56 -23.38 13.27
N THR A 56 11.51 -24.35 12.37
CA THR A 56 10.39 -25.27 12.26
C THR A 56 10.87 -26.62 11.71
N ASP A 57 10.24 -27.67 12.16
CA ASP A 57 10.43 -29.02 11.58
C ASP A 57 9.36 -29.30 10.52
N TYR A 58 8.39 -28.43 10.36
CA TYR A 58 7.31 -28.60 9.41
C TYR A 58 7.84 -28.44 7.98
N GLN A 59 7.53 -29.42 7.12
CA GLN A 59 8.01 -29.45 5.74
C GLN A 59 6.89 -29.25 4.71
N GLY A 60 5.67 -29.09 5.16
CA GLY A 60 4.53 -28.89 4.28
C GLY A 60 4.36 -27.43 3.86
N LEU A 61 3.22 -27.13 3.23
CA LEU A 61 2.90 -25.79 2.80
C LEU A 61 2.31 -24.98 3.96
N VAL A 62 2.64 -23.70 3.99
CA VAL A 62 2.06 -22.71 4.89
C VAL A 62 1.19 -21.78 4.07
N ALA A 63 -0.07 -21.62 4.47
CA ALA A 63 -1.00 -20.72 3.78
C ALA A 63 -1.45 -19.62 4.72
N VAL A 64 -1.36 -18.37 4.25
CA VAL A 64 -1.94 -17.20 4.92
C VAL A 64 -2.99 -16.65 3.97
N GLU A 65 -4.25 -16.82 4.33
CA GLU A 65 -5.36 -16.57 3.41
C GLU A 65 -6.11 -15.29 3.76
N LYS A 66 -6.76 -14.73 2.74
CA LYS A 66 -7.67 -13.60 2.86
C LYS A 66 -7.03 -12.38 3.51
N ILE A 67 -5.80 -12.08 3.12
CA ILE A 67 -5.12 -10.87 3.56
C ILE A 67 -5.75 -9.69 2.82
N PRO A 68 -6.45 -8.78 3.51
CA PRO A 68 -7.07 -7.65 2.83
C PRO A 68 -6.00 -6.65 2.38
N PHE A 69 -6.20 -6.06 1.21
CA PHE A 69 -5.32 -5.00 0.72
C PHE A 69 -6.10 -3.99 -0.07
N TYR A 70 -5.54 -2.78 -0.17
CA TYR A 70 -5.95 -1.79 -1.15
C TYR A 70 -4.70 -1.14 -1.73
N SER A 71 -4.78 -0.71 -2.98
CA SER A 71 -3.65 -0.16 -3.71
C SER A 71 -4.14 0.86 -4.74
N MET A 72 -3.21 1.47 -5.45
CA MET A 72 -3.51 2.46 -6.48
C MET A 72 -2.91 2.01 -7.80
N CYS A 73 -3.74 2.01 -8.85
CA CYS A 73 -3.26 1.69 -10.20
C CYS A 73 -2.29 2.77 -10.68
N GLU A 74 -1.13 2.36 -11.18
CA GLU A 74 -0.10 3.31 -11.61
C GLU A 74 -0.47 4.11 -12.85
N HIS A 75 -1.44 3.63 -13.64
CA HIS A 75 -1.80 4.30 -14.88
C HIS A 75 -2.74 5.50 -14.68
N HIS A 76 -3.67 5.40 -13.76
CA HIS A 76 -4.71 6.42 -13.57
C HIS A 76 -4.89 6.84 -12.11
N LEU A 77 -4.11 6.26 -11.20
CA LEU A 77 -4.26 6.47 -9.75
C LEU A 77 -5.66 6.10 -9.25
N MET A 78 -6.29 5.13 -9.91
CA MET A 78 -7.57 4.61 -9.44
C MET A 78 -7.32 3.56 -8.36
N PRO A 79 -8.10 3.60 -7.26
CA PRO A 79 -7.96 2.61 -6.21
C PRO A 79 -8.49 1.24 -6.65
N PHE A 80 -7.84 0.20 -6.17
CA PHE A 80 -8.36 -1.16 -6.28
C PHE A 80 -8.07 -1.91 -4.98
N PHE A 81 -8.88 -2.91 -4.70
CA PHE A 81 -8.79 -3.62 -3.43
C PHE A 81 -9.25 -5.05 -3.60
N GLY A 82 -8.92 -5.86 -2.61
CA GLY A 82 -9.29 -7.27 -2.62
C GLY A 82 -8.62 -8.01 -1.48
N THR A 83 -8.42 -9.30 -1.69
CA THR A 83 -7.70 -10.16 -0.75
C THR A 83 -6.59 -10.91 -1.48
N VAL A 84 -5.54 -11.24 -0.73
CA VAL A 84 -4.39 -12.00 -1.23
C VAL A 84 -4.25 -13.25 -0.38
N ASP A 85 -4.06 -14.38 -1.04
CA ASP A 85 -3.67 -15.62 -0.39
C ASP A 85 -2.20 -15.87 -0.71
N VAL A 86 -1.41 -16.12 0.33
CA VAL A 86 0.02 -16.44 0.18
C VAL A 86 0.24 -17.86 0.64
N ILE A 87 0.83 -18.67 -0.23
CA ILE A 87 1.18 -20.06 0.09
C ILE A 87 2.67 -20.20 -0.16
N TYR A 88 3.38 -20.73 0.83
CA TYR A 88 4.81 -20.97 0.68
C TYR A 88 5.22 -22.23 1.44
N GLN A 89 6.37 -22.76 1.09
CA GLN A 89 7.00 -23.88 1.79
C GLN A 89 8.17 -23.35 2.61
N PRO A 90 8.26 -23.70 3.90
CA PRO A 90 9.41 -23.31 4.70
C PRO A 90 10.72 -23.77 4.06
N HIS A 91 11.73 -22.91 4.08
CA HIS A 91 13.04 -23.18 3.49
C HIS A 91 14.10 -23.26 4.58
N GLU A 92 14.93 -24.28 4.50
CA GLU A 92 16.03 -24.48 5.46
C GLU A 92 15.58 -24.52 6.93
N GLY A 93 14.40 -25.10 7.17
CA GLY A 93 13.85 -25.21 8.52
C GLY A 93 13.43 -23.90 9.14
N ARG A 94 13.07 -22.91 8.33
CA ARG A 94 12.66 -21.58 8.80
C ARG A 94 11.28 -21.21 8.29
N VAL A 95 10.51 -20.58 9.14
CA VAL A 95 9.17 -20.10 8.83
C VAL A 95 9.05 -18.62 9.21
N ALA A 96 8.31 -17.87 8.42
CA ALA A 96 8.04 -16.45 8.69
C ALA A 96 6.90 -16.31 9.71
N GLY A 97 6.93 -15.24 10.50
CA GLY A 97 5.80 -14.88 11.34
C GLY A 97 4.58 -14.55 10.48
N LEU A 98 3.38 -14.94 10.93
CA LEU A 98 2.15 -14.73 10.16
C LEU A 98 1.89 -13.26 9.89
N SER A 99 2.12 -12.40 10.89
CA SER A 99 1.94 -10.96 10.73
C SER A 99 2.88 -10.36 9.69
N LYS A 100 4.07 -10.97 9.50
CA LYS A 100 5.05 -10.46 8.53
C LYS A 100 4.60 -10.67 7.09
N VAL A 101 3.86 -11.72 6.81
CA VAL A 101 3.28 -11.94 5.48
C VAL A 101 2.26 -10.84 5.17
N SER A 102 1.37 -10.53 6.12
CA SER A 102 0.43 -9.41 5.97
C SER A 102 1.16 -8.07 5.81
N ASP A 103 2.19 -7.83 6.61
CA ASP A 103 2.97 -6.60 6.52
C ASP A 103 3.62 -6.44 5.16
N LEU A 104 4.14 -7.52 4.59
CA LEU A 104 4.75 -7.52 3.27
C LEU A 104 3.73 -7.15 2.19
N VAL A 105 2.55 -7.75 2.25
CA VAL A 105 1.46 -7.42 1.31
C VAL A 105 1.12 -5.94 1.41
N ASN A 106 1.01 -5.39 2.62
CA ASN A 106 0.68 -3.99 2.82
C ASN A 106 1.78 -3.06 2.30
N VAL A 107 3.05 -3.39 2.51
CA VAL A 107 4.16 -2.58 1.98
C VAL A 107 4.13 -2.55 0.45
N LEU A 108 3.93 -3.70 -0.18
CA LEU A 108 3.87 -3.79 -1.64
C LEU A 108 2.62 -3.09 -2.20
N ALA A 109 1.49 -3.17 -1.50
CA ALA A 109 0.26 -2.50 -1.91
C ALA A 109 0.36 -0.96 -1.79
N ARG A 110 1.18 -0.45 -0.86
CA ARG A 110 1.41 0.99 -0.67
C ARG A 110 2.40 1.56 -1.69
N ARG A 111 2.35 1.08 -2.91
CA ARG A 111 3.14 1.53 -4.06
C ARG A 111 2.21 1.65 -5.26
N PRO A 112 2.51 2.51 -6.25
CA PRO A 112 1.78 2.43 -7.50
C PRO A 112 1.94 1.03 -8.11
N GLN A 113 0.83 0.37 -8.43
CA GLN A 113 0.83 -1.02 -8.88
C GLN A 113 -0.01 -1.19 -10.14
N LEU A 114 0.20 -2.30 -10.84
CA LEU A 114 -0.71 -2.76 -11.88
C LEU A 114 -1.79 -3.62 -11.23
N GLN A 115 -3.01 -3.52 -11.72
CA GLN A 115 -4.09 -4.38 -11.21
C GLN A 115 -3.81 -5.87 -11.50
N GLU A 116 -3.20 -6.13 -12.63
CA GLU A 116 -2.82 -7.47 -13.06
C GLU A 116 -1.70 -8.04 -12.20
#